data_46718f6fe3a1e9d03d0f9af22775e0b0
#
_entry.id   46718f6fe3a1e9d03d0f9af22775e0b0
#
_cell.length_a   1.000
_cell.length_b   1.000
_cell.length_c   1.000
_cell.angle_alpha   90.00
_cell.angle_beta   90.00
_cell.angle_gamma   90.00
#
_symmetry.space_group_name_H-M   'P 1'
#
loop_
_entity.id
_entity.type
_entity.pdbx_description
1 polymer ?
#
loop_
_entity_poly.entity_id
_entity_poly.type
_entity_poly.pdbx_seq_one_letter_code
_entity_poly.pdbx_strand_id
1 'polypeptide(L)'
;YVNLFREYHIEGDPAEAAKVYEAYLAIGHYYVEGAEELLKHLCEKYRLYMVTNGTLSVQKGRIKSAGMRPYFKDIFISEEIGYDKPGKAYFDYCFSRISNFHRENTVIIGDSLTSDILGGKNAGIRTVWYNPHGSENASEIQSDYQVGELAEIENLLEKI
;
A
#
# COMPACT_ATOMS: atom_id res chain seq x y z
N TYR A 1 15.73 3.37 15.48
CA TYR A 1 15.86 4.36 16.57
C TYR A 1 17.25 4.31 17.21
N VAL A 2 17.88 3.15 17.46
CA VAL A 2 19.23 3.05 18.07
C VAL A 2 20.26 3.90 17.32
N ASN A 3 20.29 3.82 15.98
CA ASN A 3 21.23 4.61 15.17
C ASN A 3 20.90 6.10 15.24
N LEU A 4 19.63 6.47 15.20
CA LEU A 4 19.18 7.87 15.32
C LEU A 4 19.62 8.48 16.66
N PHE A 5 19.36 7.78 17.77
CA PHE A 5 19.75 8.25 19.09
C PHE A 5 21.26 8.42 19.23
N ARG A 6 22.03 7.49 18.65
CA ARG A 6 23.50 7.59 18.63
C ARG A 6 24.02 8.75 17.79
N GLU A 7 23.49 8.91 16.58
CA GLU A 7 23.94 9.93 15.62
C GLU A 7 23.66 11.35 16.11
N TYR A 8 22.48 11.55 16.70
CA TYR A 8 22.03 12.87 17.18
C TYR A 8 22.22 13.08 18.68
N HIS A 9 22.94 12.16 19.37
CA HIS A 9 23.23 12.25 20.82
C HIS A 9 21.95 12.46 21.67
N ILE A 10 20.84 11.77 21.32
CA ILE A 10 19.59 11.86 22.03
C ILE A 10 19.66 11.02 23.31
N GLU A 11 19.37 11.65 24.45
CA GLU A 11 19.23 10.94 25.72
C GLU A 11 17.91 10.18 25.80
N GLY A 12 17.90 8.97 26.37
CA GLY A 12 16.70 8.15 26.56
C GLY A 12 16.85 6.74 26.01
N ASP A 13 15.72 6.00 26.06
CA ASP A 13 15.65 4.63 25.56
C ASP A 13 15.10 4.59 24.13
N PRO A 14 15.92 4.19 23.13
CA PRO A 14 15.49 4.05 21.76
C PRO A 14 14.36 3.02 21.55
N ALA A 15 14.29 1.99 22.42
CA ALA A 15 13.24 0.98 22.32
C ALA A 15 11.89 1.51 22.81
N GLU A 16 11.89 2.28 23.90
CA GLU A 16 10.69 2.96 24.36
C GLU A 16 10.18 4.00 23.35
N ALA A 17 11.09 4.77 22.76
CA ALA A 17 10.74 5.72 21.71
C ALA A 17 10.11 5.03 20.49
N ALA A 18 10.65 3.90 20.05
CA ALA A 18 10.08 3.09 18.97
C ALA A 18 8.68 2.61 19.32
N LYS A 19 8.50 2.06 20.52
CA LYS A 19 7.21 1.54 21.00
C LYS A 19 6.13 2.62 21.07
N VAL A 20 6.48 3.79 21.60
CA VAL A 20 5.57 4.94 21.69
C VAL A 20 5.18 5.41 20.29
N TYR A 21 6.14 5.56 19.38
CA TYR A 21 5.89 5.95 17.99
C TYR A 21 4.95 4.96 17.29
N GLU A 22 5.23 3.67 17.35
CA GLU A 22 4.40 2.64 16.74
C GLU A 22 2.98 2.61 17.33
N ALA A 23 2.82 2.81 18.65
CA ALA A 23 1.53 2.88 19.29
C ALA A 23 0.68 4.05 18.77
N TYR A 24 1.28 5.23 18.64
CA TYR A 24 0.58 6.40 18.06
C TYR A 24 0.31 6.22 16.55
N LEU A 25 1.26 5.65 15.83
CA LEU A 25 1.07 5.38 14.40
C LEU A 25 -0.08 4.38 14.16
N ALA A 26 -0.25 3.40 15.05
CA ALA A 26 -1.30 2.39 14.95
C ALA A 26 -2.73 2.95 15.13
N ILE A 27 -2.89 4.07 15.81
CA ILE A 27 -4.20 4.72 16.02
C ILE A 27 -4.41 5.94 15.10
N GLY A 28 -3.34 6.44 14.49
CA GLY A 28 -3.41 7.56 13.54
C GLY A 28 -4.02 7.12 12.22
N HIS A 29 -5.11 7.75 11.82
CA HIS A 29 -5.69 7.54 10.50
C HIS A 29 -6.30 8.84 9.99
N TYR A 30 -5.89 9.20 8.79
CA TYR A 30 -6.48 10.31 8.04
C TYR A 30 -6.63 9.84 6.60
N TYR A 31 -7.85 9.86 6.10
CA TYR A 31 -8.08 9.57 4.69
C TYR A 31 -7.54 10.71 3.82
N VAL A 32 -6.96 10.34 2.71
CA VAL A 32 -6.79 11.27 1.59
C VAL A 32 -8.19 11.64 1.10
N GLU A 33 -8.39 12.89 0.69
CA GLU A 33 -9.66 13.39 0.20
C GLU A 33 -10.24 12.49 -0.90
N GLY A 34 -11.50 12.11 -0.77
CA GLY A 34 -12.20 11.21 -1.68
C GLY A 34 -11.87 9.72 -1.53
N ALA A 35 -10.89 9.32 -0.69
CA ALA A 35 -10.46 7.92 -0.60
C ALA A 35 -11.56 6.98 -0.07
N GLU A 36 -12.32 7.41 0.92
CA GLU A 36 -13.39 6.57 1.47
C GLU A 36 -14.53 6.37 0.47
N GLU A 37 -14.90 7.41 -0.26
CA GLU A 37 -15.93 7.35 -1.30
C GLU A 37 -15.49 6.44 -2.45
N LEU A 38 -14.24 6.59 -2.89
CA LEU A 38 -13.67 5.70 -3.91
C LEU A 38 -13.70 4.24 -3.47
N LEU A 39 -13.29 3.92 -2.24
CA LEU A 39 -13.33 2.55 -1.71
C LEU A 39 -14.74 1.98 -1.68
N LYS A 40 -15.75 2.78 -1.29
CA LYS A 40 -17.18 2.39 -1.31
C LYS A 40 -17.63 2.01 -2.72
N HIS A 41 -17.34 2.85 -3.71
CA HIS A 41 -17.73 2.59 -5.10
C HIS A 41 -16.97 1.39 -5.70
N LEU A 42 -15.66 1.33 -5.48
CA LEU A 42 -14.86 0.27 -6.06
C LEU A 42 -15.17 -1.11 -5.46
N CYS A 43 -15.48 -1.22 -4.16
CA CYS A 43 -15.77 -2.51 -3.55
C CYS A 43 -17.09 -3.14 -4.03
N GLU A 44 -17.99 -2.37 -4.64
CA GLU A 44 -19.23 -2.85 -5.27
C GLU A 44 -18.97 -3.45 -6.66
N LYS A 45 -17.97 -2.92 -7.39
CA LYS A 45 -17.65 -3.31 -8.77
C LYS A 45 -16.51 -4.30 -8.87
N TYR A 46 -15.54 -4.22 -7.95
CA TYR A 46 -14.26 -4.95 -8.00
C TYR A 46 -13.99 -5.70 -6.70
N ARG A 47 -13.13 -6.71 -6.78
CA ARG A 47 -12.58 -7.38 -5.60
C ARG A 47 -11.33 -6.63 -5.15
N LEU A 48 -11.44 -5.89 -4.07
CA LEU A 48 -10.31 -5.12 -3.54
C LEU A 48 -9.47 -5.96 -2.58
N TYR A 49 -8.16 -5.81 -2.70
CA TYR A 49 -7.15 -6.40 -1.82
C TYR A 49 -6.17 -5.30 -1.41
N MET A 50 -5.84 -5.25 -0.13
CA MET A 50 -4.80 -4.33 0.34
C MET A 50 -3.46 -5.04 0.39
N VAL A 51 -2.42 -4.42 -0.18
CA VAL A 51 -1.05 -4.89 -0.14
C VAL A 51 -0.18 -3.82 0.52
N THR A 52 0.46 -4.10 1.65
CA THR A 52 1.18 -3.09 2.41
C THR A 52 2.46 -3.62 3.03
N ASN A 53 3.55 -2.83 2.91
CA ASN A 53 4.77 -3.05 3.69
C ASN A 53 4.61 -2.42 5.07
N GLY A 54 5.08 -3.09 6.10
CA GLY A 54 5.13 -2.56 7.46
C GLY A 54 4.86 -3.57 8.55
N THR A 55 4.94 -3.09 9.78
CA THR A 55 4.74 -3.88 11.01
C THR A 55 3.28 -4.30 11.15
N LEU A 56 3.06 -5.55 11.49
CA LEU A 56 1.73 -6.16 11.58
C LEU A 56 0.82 -5.41 12.57
N SER A 57 1.36 -5.11 13.76
CA SER A 57 0.63 -4.40 14.81
C SER A 57 0.17 -3.01 14.36
N VAL A 58 1.06 -2.27 13.72
CA VAL A 58 0.80 -0.91 13.22
C VAL A 58 -0.24 -0.94 12.11
N GLN A 59 -0.06 -1.78 11.10
CA GLN A 59 -1.00 -1.82 9.97
C GLN A 59 -2.38 -2.31 10.39
N LYS A 60 -2.47 -3.36 11.23
CA LYS A 60 -3.76 -3.81 11.77
C LYS A 60 -4.44 -2.71 12.61
N GLY A 61 -3.68 -1.96 13.40
CA GLY A 61 -4.18 -0.83 14.18
C GLY A 61 -4.76 0.27 13.29
N ARG A 62 -4.00 0.73 12.29
CA ARG A 62 -4.42 1.77 11.34
C ARG A 62 -5.67 1.37 10.55
N ILE A 63 -5.69 0.16 10.01
CA ILE A 63 -6.83 -0.38 9.25
C ILE A 63 -8.09 -0.44 10.11
N LYS A 64 -7.95 -0.90 11.35
CA LYS A 64 -9.06 -0.93 12.33
C LYS A 64 -9.53 0.47 12.69
N SER A 65 -8.60 1.37 13.02
CA SER A 65 -8.89 2.75 13.39
C SER A 65 -9.60 3.52 12.27
N ALA A 66 -9.17 3.30 11.02
CA ALA A 66 -9.80 3.89 9.83
C ALA A 66 -11.13 3.22 9.43
N GLY A 67 -11.51 2.09 10.03
CA GLY A 67 -12.74 1.37 9.65
C GLY A 67 -12.74 0.80 8.23
N MET A 68 -11.57 0.70 7.57
CA MET A 68 -11.51 0.36 6.13
C MET A 68 -11.55 -1.15 5.83
N ARG A 69 -11.42 -2.02 6.83
CA ARG A 69 -11.40 -3.49 6.62
C ARG A 69 -12.57 -4.02 5.77
N PRO A 70 -13.81 -3.51 5.90
CA PRO A 70 -14.96 -4.04 5.14
C PRO A 70 -14.86 -3.87 3.62
N TYR A 71 -14.08 -2.92 3.12
CA TYR A 71 -13.92 -2.70 1.67
C TYR A 71 -13.05 -3.75 0.98
N PHE A 72 -12.22 -4.47 1.73
CA PHE A 72 -11.25 -5.42 1.19
C PHE A 72 -11.65 -6.87 1.41
N LYS A 73 -11.49 -7.70 0.38
CA LYS A 73 -11.66 -9.16 0.49
C LYS A 73 -10.58 -9.76 1.38
N ASP A 74 -9.33 -9.29 1.21
CA ASP A 74 -8.23 -9.66 2.10
C ASP A 74 -7.18 -8.53 2.20
N ILE A 75 -6.29 -8.64 3.19
CA ILE A 75 -5.25 -7.66 3.49
C ILE A 75 -3.94 -8.40 3.70
N PHE A 76 -2.94 -8.05 2.92
CA PHE A 76 -1.63 -8.66 2.89
C PHE A 76 -0.58 -7.72 3.48
N ILE A 77 -0.09 -8.05 4.67
CA ILE A 77 0.90 -7.26 5.41
C ILE A 77 2.24 -7.97 5.33
N SER A 78 3.30 -7.29 4.91
CA SER A 78 4.61 -7.88 4.63
C SER A 78 5.22 -8.62 5.81
N GLU A 79 5.13 -8.09 7.02
CA GLU A 79 5.66 -8.77 8.21
C GLU A 79 4.96 -10.10 8.49
N GLU A 80 3.65 -10.21 8.25
CA GLU A 80 2.89 -11.46 8.41
C GLU A 80 3.26 -12.50 7.34
N ILE A 81 3.60 -12.02 6.14
CA ILE A 81 3.94 -12.85 4.98
C ILE A 81 5.41 -13.31 5.02
N GLY A 82 6.29 -12.48 5.61
CA GLY A 82 7.74 -12.68 5.61
C GLY A 82 8.45 -12.23 4.33
N TYR A 83 7.77 -11.50 3.47
CA TYR A 83 8.30 -10.90 2.24
C TYR A 83 7.76 -9.49 2.06
N ASP A 84 8.56 -8.63 1.44
CA ASP A 84 8.19 -7.23 1.16
C ASP A 84 8.01 -6.95 -0.33
N LYS A 85 7.16 -5.96 -0.66
CA LYS A 85 7.17 -5.33 -1.97
C LYS A 85 8.51 -4.59 -2.17
N PRO A 86 9.12 -4.63 -3.35
CA PRO A 86 8.65 -5.12 -4.65
C PRO A 86 9.00 -6.59 -4.96
N GLY A 87 9.36 -7.38 -3.94
CA GLY A 87 9.78 -8.76 -4.09
C GLY A 87 8.72 -9.64 -4.74
N LYS A 88 9.11 -10.42 -5.76
CA LYS A 88 8.18 -11.33 -6.46
C LYS A 88 7.52 -12.32 -5.51
N ALA A 89 8.23 -12.82 -4.49
CA ALA A 89 7.71 -13.76 -3.51
C ALA A 89 6.51 -13.21 -2.73
N TYR A 90 6.50 -11.90 -2.43
CA TYR A 90 5.35 -11.24 -1.81
C TYR A 90 4.09 -11.36 -2.68
N PHE A 91 4.20 -11.01 -3.96
CA PHE A 91 3.08 -11.07 -4.89
C PHE A 91 2.64 -12.49 -5.20
N ASP A 92 3.57 -13.44 -5.35
CA ASP A 92 3.24 -14.85 -5.54
C ASP A 92 2.45 -15.40 -4.34
N TYR A 93 2.81 -15.01 -3.12
CA TYR A 93 2.02 -15.32 -1.92
C TYR A 93 0.61 -14.73 -2.01
N CYS A 94 0.47 -13.43 -2.30
CA CYS A 94 -0.82 -12.76 -2.43
C CYS A 94 -1.70 -13.47 -3.47
N PHE A 95 -1.17 -13.74 -4.65
CA PHE A 95 -1.90 -14.38 -5.74
C PHE A 95 -2.37 -15.80 -5.40
N SER A 96 -1.58 -16.55 -4.63
CA SER A 96 -1.95 -17.88 -4.17
C SER A 96 -3.18 -17.90 -3.23
N ARG A 97 -3.49 -16.74 -2.62
CA ARG A 97 -4.64 -16.57 -1.70
C ARG A 97 -5.87 -15.97 -2.37
N ILE A 98 -5.75 -15.53 -3.61
CA ILE A 98 -6.86 -14.94 -4.36
C ILE A 98 -7.53 -16.01 -5.24
N SER A 99 -8.76 -16.35 -4.90
CA SER A 99 -9.55 -17.30 -5.68
C SER A 99 -9.81 -16.76 -7.10
N ASN A 100 -9.66 -17.60 -8.11
CA ASN A 100 -9.82 -17.23 -9.52
C ASN A 100 -8.98 -15.99 -9.88
N PHE A 101 -7.69 -16.04 -9.53
CA PHE A 101 -6.75 -14.98 -9.85
C PHE A 101 -6.36 -15.03 -11.34
N HIS A 102 -6.42 -13.89 -12.02
CA HIS A 102 -5.98 -13.69 -13.40
C HIS A 102 -5.15 -12.41 -13.48
N ARG A 103 -3.90 -12.52 -13.93
CA ARG A 103 -2.97 -11.37 -14.04
C ARG A 103 -3.51 -10.27 -14.94
N GLU A 104 -4.04 -10.66 -16.09
CA GLU A 104 -4.63 -9.78 -17.10
C GLU A 104 -5.79 -8.93 -16.58
N ASN A 105 -6.48 -9.40 -15.53
CA ASN A 105 -7.62 -8.74 -14.90
C ASN A 105 -7.24 -8.12 -13.54
N THR A 106 -5.94 -7.92 -13.29
CA THR A 106 -5.44 -7.41 -12.02
C THR A 106 -4.62 -6.15 -12.26
N VAL A 107 -4.86 -5.16 -11.41
CA VAL A 107 -4.13 -3.90 -11.39
C VAL A 107 -3.68 -3.59 -9.96
N ILE A 108 -2.46 -3.06 -9.82
CA ILE A 108 -2.00 -2.45 -8.57
C ILE A 108 -2.05 -0.93 -8.73
N ILE A 109 -2.58 -0.26 -7.70
CA ILE A 109 -2.62 1.19 -7.59
C ILE A 109 -1.81 1.56 -6.35
N GLY A 110 -0.81 2.41 -6.49
CA GLY A 110 0.04 2.83 -5.37
C GLY A 110 0.85 4.07 -5.68
N ASP A 111 1.37 4.69 -4.63
CA ASP A 111 2.16 5.92 -4.70
C ASP A 111 3.66 5.70 -4.81
N SER A 112 4.13 4.52 -4.44
CA SER A 112 5.57 4.20 -4.45
C SER A 112 6.02 3.56 -5.75
N LEU A 113 6.86 4.27 -6.52
CA LEU A 113 7.49 3.71 -7.72
C LEU A 113 8.33 2.47 -7.40
N THR A 114 9.09 2.48 -6.29
CA THR A 114 10.04 1.43 -5.95
C THR A 114 9.43 0.22 -5.26
N SER A 115 8.24 0.34 -4.67
CA SER A 115 7.57 -0.80 -4.02
C SER A 115 6.32 -1.25 -4.77
N ASP A 116 5.39 -0.35 -5.09
CA ASP A 116 4.12 -0.70 -5.72
C ASP A 116 4.28 -0.94 -7.22
N ILE A 117 4.81 0.07 -7.91
CA ILE A 117 4.90 0.02 -9.38
C ILE A 117 5.93 -1.02 -9.82
N LEU A 118 7.14 -0.98 -9.26
CA LEU A 118 8.15 -2.00 -9.54
C LEU A 118 7.65 -3.40 -9.16
N GLY A 119 6.96 -3.52 -8.01
CA GLY A 119 6.37 -4.77 -7.56
C GLY A 119 5.33 -5.32 -8.52
N GLY A 120 4.42 -4.49 -8.99
CA GLY A 120 3.42 -4.86 -10.01
C GLY A 120 4.05 -5.30 -11.33
N LYS A 121 5.08 -4.56 -11.79
CA LYS A 121 5.87 -4.95 -12.98
C LYS A 121 6.54 -6.31 -12.79
N ASN A 122 7.22 -6.53 -11.67
CA ASN A 122 7.87 -7.80 -11.35
C ASN A 122 6.86 -8.96 -11.26
N ALA A 123 5.64 -8.66 -10.84
CA ALA A 123 4.55 -9.62 -10.74
C ALA A 123 3.77 -9.83 -12.04
N GLY A 124 4.02 -9.03 -13.08
CA GLY A 124 3.35 -9.11 -14.38
C GLY A 124 1.88 -8.70 -14.36
N ILE A 125 1.52 -7.72 -13.54
CA ILE A 125 0.19 -7.11 -13.50
C ILE A 125 0.24 -5.65 -13.92
N ARG A 126 -0.90 -5.07 -14.32
CA ARG A 126 -0.98 -3.65 -14.67
C ARG A 126 -0.69 -2.77 -13.46
N THR A 127 -0.12 -1.59 -13.71
CA THR A 127 0.32 -0.64 -12.68
C THR A 127 -0.27 0.74 -12.91
N VAL A 128 -0.82 1.34 -11.85
CA VAL A 128 -1.28 2.73 -11.83
C VAL A 128 -0.51 3.47 -10.74
N TRP A 129 0.27 4.44 -11.13
CA TRP A 129 0.97 5.31 -10.19
C TRP A 129 0.08 6.46 -9.76
N TYR A 130 -0.25 6.49 -8.47
CA TYR A 130 -0.93 7.62 -7.84
C TYR A 130 0.10 8.67 -7.46
N ASN A 131 0.09 9.81 -8.16
CA ASN A 131 1.07 10.89 -8.05
C ASN A 131 0.38 12.25 -7.78
N PRO A 132 -0.19 12.46 -6.58
CA PRO A 132 -0.99 13.66 -6.28
C PRO A 132 -0.18 14.96 -6.27
N HIS A 133 1.14 14.87 -6.15
CA HIS A 133 2.02 16.03 -6.09
C HIS A 133 2.67 16.37 -7.43
N GLY A 134 2.38 15.62 -8.50
CA GLY A 134 3.03 15.82 -9.79
C GLY A 134 4.56 15.65 -9.75
N SER A 135 5.04 14.78 -8.87
CA SER A 135 6.48 14.55 -8.70
C SER A 135 7.08 14.02 -9.99
N GLU A 136 8.25 14.54 -10.36
CA GLU A 136 9.01 14.00 -11.50
C GLU A 136 9.47 12.57 -11.19
N ASN A 137 9.31 11.70 -12.17
CA ASN A 137 9.86 10.36 -12.10
C ASN A 137 11.34 10.37 -12.46
N ALA A 138 12.20 10.51 -11.47
CA ALA A 138 13.66 10.47 -11.63
C ALA A 138 14.20 9.02 -11.75
N SER A 139 13.32 8.01 -11.73
CA SER A 139 13.69 6.59 -11.84
C SER A 139 13.46 6.05 -13.26
N GLU A 140 14.05 4.90 -13.58
CA GLU A 140 13.77 4.16 -14.82
C GLU A 140 12.45 3.36 -14.76
N ILE A 141 11.75 3.38 -13.60
CA ILE A 141 10.54 2.59 -13.37
C ILE A 141 9.35 3.31 -14.02
N GLN A 142 8.76 2.70 -15.05
CA GLN A 142 7.60 3.23 -15.76
C GLN A 142 6.33 2.50 -15.32
N SER A 143 5.30 3.25 -14.87
CA SER A 143 3.96 2.72 -14.69
C SER A 143 3.23 2.58 -16.03
N ASP A 144 2.21 1.72 -16.09
CA ASP A 144 1.37 1.62 -17.29
C ASP A 144 0.43 2.83 -17.39
N TYR A 145 -0.03 3.34 -16.23
CA TYR A 145 -0.88 4.52 -16.11
C TYR A 145 -0.44 5.37 -14.92
N GLN A 146 -0.81 6.65 -14.95
CA GLN A 146 -0.61 7.60 -13.85
C GLN A 146 -1.88 8.40 -13.64
N VAL A 147 -2.21 8.68 -12.38
CA VAL A 147 -3.30 9.57 -11.97
C VAL A 147 -2.81 10.54 -10.90
N GLY A 148 -3.31 11.77 -10.93
CA GLY A 148 -3.03 12.80 -9.92
C GLY A 148 -4.08 12.84 -8.83
N GLU A 149 -5.31 12.49 -9.17
CA GLU A 149 -6.45 12.53 -8.25
C GLU A 149 -7.10 11.15 -8.12
N LEU A 150 -7.59 10.84 -6.91
CA LEU A 150 -8.28 9.57 -6.66
C LEU A 150 -9.56 9.41 -7.50
N ALA A 151 -10.23 10.53 -7.81
CA ALA A 151 -11.44 10.55 -8.65
C ALA A 151 -11.21 10.03 -10.09
N GLU A 152 -9.97 10.09 -10.58
CA GLU A 152 -9.63 9.61 -11.93
C GLU A 152 -9.60 8.07 -12.01
N ILE A 153 -9.40 7.40 -10.86
CA ILE A 153 -9.17 5.94 -10.79
C ILE A 153 -10.36 5.16 -11.33
N GLU A 154 -11.59 5.52 -10.94
CA GLU A 154 -12.80 4.81 -11.38
C GLU A 154 -12.95 4.86 -12.91
N ASN A 155 -12.82 6.05 -13.48
CA ASN A 155 -12.89 6.24 -14.94
C ASN A 155 -11.75 5.54 -15.70
N LEU A 156 -10.57 5.42 -15.08
CA LEU A 156 -9.46 4.69 -15.65
C LEU A 156 -9.74 3.18 -15.67
N LEU A 157 -10.23 2.63 -14.54
CA LEU A 157 -10.50 1.19 -14.41
C LEU A 157 -11.59 0.68 -15.38
N GLU A 158 -12.51 1.55 -15.79
CA GLU A 158 -13.54 1.21 -16.80
C GLU A 158 -12.99 1.10 -18.23
N LYS A 159 -11.77 1.61 -18.48
CA LYS A 159 -11.14 1.66 -19.82
C LYS A 159 -10.02 0.62 -20.02
N ILE A 160 -9.56 -0.05 -18.98
CA ILE A 160 -8.36 -0.91 -19.03
C ILE A 160 -8.64 -2.38 -18.75
#